data_6e5987e119b974a2ec379e11f6ead2ca
#
_entry.id   6e5987e119b974a2ec379e11f6ead2ca
#
_cell.length_a   1.000
_cell.length_b   1.000
_cell.length_c   1.000
_cell.angle_alpha   90.00
_cell.angle_beta   90.00
_cell.angle_gamma   90.00
#
_symmetry.space_group_name_H-M   'P 1'
#
loop_
_entity.id
_entity.type
_entity.pdbx_description
1 polymer ?
#
loop_
_entity_poly.entity_id
_entity_poly.type
_entity_poly.pdbx_seq_one_letter_code
_entity_poly.pdbx_strand_id
1 'polypeptide(L)'
;FYRAAGAICGVVIEKHLSEVCTQHQIKATKKNPTINDYNELLKANNIVDIATWRNIQRLADLRNMCDHHKDIEPTKDNIEELIAGTDKILKTIF
;
A
#
# COMPACT_ATOMS: atom_id res chain seq x y z
N PHE A 1 -14.95 0.57 13.17
CA PHE A 1 -13.67 0.19 13.79
C PHE A 1 -12.69 -0.37 12.78
N TYR A 2 -13.07 -1.41 12.04
CA TYR A 2 -12.18 -2.01 11.03
C TYR A 2 -11.87 -1.06 9.89
N ARG A 3 -12.81 -0.23 9.46
CA ARG A 3 -12.58 0.75 8.40
C ARG A 3 -11.52 1.78 8.80
N ALA A 4 -11.57 2.25 10.05
CA ALA A 4 -10.58 3.20 10.55
C ALA A 4 -9.18 2.58 10.57
N ALA A 5 -9.05 1.33 11.00
CA ALA A 5 -7.78 0.62 10.99
C ALA A 5 -7.24 0.47 9.56
N GLY A 6 -8.11 0.14 8.60
CA GLY A 6 -7.74 0.03 7.20
C GLY A 6 -7.28 1.35 6.61
N ALA A 7 -7.95 2.44 6.92
CA ALA A 7 -7.57 3.77 6.47
C ALA A 7 -6.20 4.17 7.01
N ILE A 8 -5.92 3.89 8.28
CA ILE A 8 -4.61 4.17 8.89
C ILE A 8 -3.51 3.38 8.20
N CYS A 9 -3.72 2.07 7.95
CA CYS A 9 -2.76 1.25 7.21
C CYS A 9 -2.49 1.82 5.82
N GLY A 10 -3.53 2.28 5.13
CA GLY A 10 -3.39 2.89 3.82
C GLY A 10 -2.49 4.12 3.83
N VAL A 11 -2.67 4.99 4.81
CA VAL A 11 -1.84 6.19 4.98
C VAL A 11 -0.38 5.81 5.25
N VAL A 12 -0.16 4.82 6.11
CA VAL A 12 1.19 4.35 6.45
C VAL A 12 1.91 3.76 5.23
N ILE A 13 1.22 2.89 4.48
CA ILE A 13 1.79 2.28 3.26
C ILE A 13 2.14 3.37 2.24
N GLU A 14 1.20 4.25 1.96
CA GLU A 14 1.39 5.31 0.96
C GLU A 14 2.58 6.18 1.31
N LYS A 15 2.68 6.61 2.56
CA LYS A 15 3.78 7.43 3.03
C LYS A 15 5.11 6.70 2.91
N HIS A 16 5.16 5.43 3.32
CA HIS A 16 6.39 4.65 3.25
C HIS A 16 6.87 4.46 1.81
N LEU A 17 5.96 4.08 0.90
CA LEU A 17 6.33 3.90 -0.51
C LEU A 17 6.78 5.21 -1.15
N SER A 18 6.16 6.32 -0.79
CA SER A 18 6.58 7.65 -1.23
C SER A 18 8.01 7.96 -0.78
N GLU A 19 8.33 7.66 0.47
CA GLU A 19 9.67 7.87 1.02
C GLU A 19 10.71 6.98 0.32
N VAL A 20 10.36 5.72 0.04
CA VAL A 20 11.25 4.82 -0.70
C VAL A 20 11.52 5.36 -2.10
N CYS A 21 10.49 5.83 -2.81
CA CYS A 21 10.68 6.48 -4.11
C CYS A 21 11.63 7.66 -4.01
N THR A 22 11.44 8.52 -3.02
CA THR A 22 12.30 9.69 -2.82
C THR A 22 13.76 9.27 -2.58
N GLN A 23 13.98 8.26 -1.74
CA GLN A 23 15.33 7.76 -1.44
C GLN A 23 16.03 7.22 -2.69
N HIS A 24 15.29 6.64 -3.61
CA HIS A 24 15.83 6.10 -4.87
C HIS A 24 15.79 7.12 -6.02
N GLN A 25 15.47 8.38 -5.72
CA GLN A 25 15.41 9.46 -6.71
C GLN A 25 14.38 9.21 -7.81
N ILE A 26 13.29 8.54 -7.46
CA ILE A 26 12.17 8.26 -8.35
C ILE A 26 11.09 9.31 -8.11
N LYS A 27 10.73 10.06 -9.16
CA LYS A 27 9.69 11.10 -9.05
C LYS A 27 8.37 10.58 -9.56
N ALA A 28 7.31 10.77 -8.78
CA ALA A 28 5.95 10.53 -9.23
C ALA A 28 5.52 11.68 -10.15
N THR A 29 4.87 11.34 -11.27
CA THR A 29 4.40 12.34 -12.23
C THR A 29 3.02 12.89 -11.87
N LYS A 30 2.24 12.14 -11.10
CA LYS A 30 0.90 12.57 -10.67
C LYS A 30 1.00 13.50 -9.46
N LYS A 31 0.05 14.42 -9.36
CA LYS A 31 -0.01 15.36 -8.25
C LYS A 31 -0.32 14.67 -6.93
N ASN A 32 -1.24 13.70 -6.94
CA ASN A 32 -1.66 12.93 -5.76
C ASN A 32 -1.53 11.43 -6.05
N PRO A 33 -0.31 10.87 -6.01
CA PRO A 33 -0.11 9.47 -6.32
C PRO A 33 -0.79 8.57 -5.31
N THR A 34 -1.32 7.45 -5.80
CA THR A 34 -1.91 6.41 -4.96
C THR A 34 -0.84 5.35 -4.59
N ILE A 35 -1.21 4.41 -3.72
CA ILE A 35 -0.36 3.25 -3.42
C ILE A 35 0.02 2.53 -4.71
N ASN A 36 -0.94 2.30 -5.60
CA ASN A 36 -0.66 1.62 -6.87
C ASN A 36 0.28 2.42 -7.77
N ASP A 37 0.18 3.74 -7.78
CA ASP A 37 1.10 4.58 -8.56
C ASP A 37 2.54 4.41 -8.07
N TYR A 38 2.76 4.46 -6.76
CA TYR A 38 4.10 4.21 -6.20
C TYR A 38 4.57 2.79 -6.47
N ASN A 39 3.67 1.81 -6.34
CA ASN A 39 4.00 0.40 -6.58
C ASN A 39 4.50 0.17 -8.01
N GLU A 40 3.82 0.77 -9.01
CA GLU A 40 4.24 0.70 -10.40
C GLU A 40 5.62 1.31 -10.62
N LEU A 41 5.89 2.46 -9.99
CA LEU A 41 7.19 3.12 -10.09
C LEU A 41 8.30 2.26 -9.48
N LEU A 42 8.05 1.66 -8.33
CA LEU A 42 9.03 0.82 -7.65
C LEU A 42 9.31 -0.44 -8.46
N LYS A 43 8.29 -1.05 -9.06
CA LYS A 43 8.46 -2.21 -9.93
C LYS A 43 9.26 -1.83 -11.18
N ALA A 44 8.91 -0.73 -11.83
CA ALA A 44 9.57 -0.27 -13.06
C ALA A 44 11.06 0.02 -12.83
N ASN A 45 11.43 0.42 -11.62
CA ASN A 45 12.81 0.72 -11.25
C ASN A 45 13.50 -0.46 -10.54
N ASN A 46 12.91 -1.64 -10.55
CA ASN A 46 13.46 -2.87 -9.97
C ASN A 46 13.75 -2.80 -8.47
N ILE A 47 13.02 -1.94 -7.75
CA ILE A 47 13.13 -1.85 -6.29
C ILE A 47 12.33 -2.98 -5.63
N VAL A 48 11.22 -3.37 -6.23
CA VAL A 48 10.40 -4.51 -5.78
C VAL A 48 10.30 -5.54 -6.90
N ASP A 49 10.27 -6.81 -6.52
CA ASP A 49 10.06 -7.91 -7.46
C ASP A 49 8.56 -8.10 -7.74
N ILE A 50 8.25 -9.03 -8.66
CA ILE A 50 6.86 -9.29 -9.05
C ILE A 50 6.02 -9.78 -7.87
N ALA A 51 6.58 -10.65 -7.02
CA ALA A 51 5.84 -11.17 -5.86
C ALA A 51 5.50 -10.05 -4.87
N THR A 52 6.44 -9.17 -4.58
CA THR A 52 6.23 -8.00 -3.72
C THR A 52 5.24 -7.04 -4.34
N TRP A 53 5.36 -6.79 -5.65
CA TRP A 53 4.46 -5.92 -6.39
C TRP A 53 3.01 -6.42 -6.31
N ARG A 54 2.79 -7.74 -6.48
CA ARG A 54 1.46 -8.35 -6.36
C ARG A 54 0.92 -8.22 -4.93
N ASN A 55 1.77 -8.40 -3.94
CA ASN A 55 1.37 -8.28 -2.55
C ASN A 55 0.92 -6.84 -2.23
N ILE A 56 1.65 -5.84 -2.71
CA ILE A 56 1.26 -4.44 -2.52
C ILE A 56 -0.08 -4.14 -3.21
N GLN A 57 -0.31 -4.71 -4.42
CA GLN A 57 -1.61 -4.58 -5.08
C GLN A 57 -2.74 -5.16 -4.21
N ARG A 58 -2.52 -6.31 -3.60
CA ARG A 58 -3.50 -6.93 -2.70
C ARG A 58 -3.81 -6.02 -1.51
N LEU A 59 -2.79 -5.43 -0.90
CA LEU A 59 -2.97 -4.53 0.23
C LEU A 59 -3.70 -3.25 -0.18
N ALA A 60 -3.43 -2.73 -1.36
CA ALA A 60 -4.15 -1.59 -1.92
C ALA A 60 -5.64 -1.92 -2.13
N ASP A 61 -5.95 -3.13 -2.59
CA ASP A 61 -7.34 -3.58 -2.75
C ASP A 61 -8.05 -3.67 -1.41
N LEU A 62 -7.39 -4.20 -0.38
CA LEU A 62 -7.95 -4.26 0.97
C LEU A 62 -8.20 -2.86 1.53
N ARG A 63 -7.26 -1.94 1.32
CA ARG A 63 -7.42 -0.56 1.74
C ARG A 63 -8.60 0.11 1.03
N ASN A 64 -8.73 -0.12 -0.27
CA ASN A 64 -9.84 0.45 -1.05
C ASN A 64 -11.19 -0.10 -0.58
N MET A 65 -11.26 -1.36 -0.21
CA MET A 65 -12.47 -1.94 0.39
C MET A 65 -12.89 -1.17 1.63
N CYS A 66 -11.93 -0.78 2.48
CA CYS A 66 -12.22 -0.02 3.70
C CYS A 66 -12.72 1.39 3.41
N ASP A 67 -12.19 2.03 2.35
CA ASP A 67 -12.48 3.44 2.06
C ASP A 67 -13.70 3.64 1.14
N HIS A 68 -13.86 2.81 0.12
CA HIS A 68 -14.75 3.09 -1.00
C HIS A 68 -15.95 2.16 -1.13
N HIS A 69 -15.90 0.97 -0.56
CA HIS A 69 -16.96 -0.02 -0.67
C HIS A 69 -17.79 -0.05 0.61
N LYS A 70 -18.66 0.95 0.76
CA LYS A 70 -19.43 1.14 2.00
C LYS A 70 -20.44 0.04 2.28
N ASP A 71 -20.92 -0.66 1.26
CA ASP A 71 -21.86 -1.80 1.39
C ASP A 71 -21.13 -3.10 1.71
N ILE A 72 -19.80 -3.12 1.67
CA ILE A 72 -18.99 -4.28 2.02
C ILE A 72 -18.23 -3.96 3.30
N GLU A 73 -18.57 -4.66 4.39
CA GLU A 73 -17.85 -4.49 5.63
C GLU A 73 -16.56 -5.31 5.60
N PRO A 74 -15.41 -4.68 5.89
CA PRO A 74 -14.16 -5.44 6.02
C PRO A 74 -14.26 -6.39 7.19
N THR A 75 -13.77 -7.61 7.01
CA THR A 75 -13.75 -8.61 8.05
C THR A 75 -12.51 -8.44 8.93
N LYS A 76 -12.54 -9.10 10.10
CA LYS A 76 -11.35 -9.15 10.97
C LYS A 76 -10.15 -9.70 10.21
N ASP A 77 -10.34 -10.76 9.42
CA ASP A 77 -9.26 -11.36 8.64
C ASP A 77 -8.69 -10.40 7.60
N ASN A 78 -9.54 -9.60 6.94
CA ASN A 78 -9.08 -8.58 6.00
C ASN A 78 -8.16 -7.57 6.69
N ILE A 79 -8.53 -7.13 7.88
CA ILE A 79 -7.75 -6.13 8.61
C ILE A 79 -6.46 -6.74 9.16
N GLU A 80 -6.50 -7.97 9.65
CA GLU A 80 -5.29 -8.67 10.10
C GLU A 80 -4.30 -8.85 8.95
N GLU A 81 -4.79 -9.23 7.77
CA GLU A 81 -3.95 -9.32 6.56
C GLU A 81 -3.32 -7.97 6.22
N LEU A 82 -4.11 -6.90 6.27
CA LEU A 82 -3.64 -5.55 5.94
C LEU A 82 -2.60 -5.06 6.96
N ILE A 83 -2.83 -5.28 8.23
CA ILE A 83 -1.88 -4.89 9.29
C ILE A 83 -0.57 -5.65 9.15
N ALA A 84 -0.64 -6.97 8.97
CA ALA A 84 0.55 -7.82 8.81
C ALA A 84 1.33 -7.44 7.56
N GLY A 85 0.63 -7.17 6.45
CA GLY A 85 1.26 -6.75 5.20
C GLY A 85 1.91 -5.38 5.31
N THR A 86 1.27 -4.44 6.00
CA THR A 86 1.84 -3.11 6.26
C THR A 86 3.13 -3.23 7.05
N ASP A 87 3.13 -4.02 8.12
CA ASP A 87 4.32 -4.25 8.94
C ASP A 87 5.46 -4.84 8.11
N LYS A 88 5.16 -5.82 7.27
CA LYS A 88 6.15 -6.44 6.38
C LYS A 88 6.76 -5.42 5.41
N ILE A 89 5.93 -4.57 4.81
CA ILE A 89 6.41 -3.52 3.91
C ILE A 89 7.39 -2.59 4.62
N LEU A 90 7.04 -2.14 5.83
CA LEU A 90 7.89 -1.25 6.61
C LEU A 90 9.24 -1.88 6.96
N LYS A 91 9.30 -3.19 7.11
CA LYS A 91 10.51 -3.92 7.49
C LYS A 91 11.36 -4.41 6.32
N THR A 92 10.80 -4.48 5.11
CA THR A 92 11.47 -5.16 3.99
C THR A 92 11.69 -4.29 2.75
N ILE A 93 11.02 -3.16 2.62
CA ILE A 93 11.15 -2.28 1.45
C ILE A 93 11.77 -0.97 1.90
N PHE A 94 12.95 -0.68 1.34
CA PHE A 94 13.70 0.52 1.70
C PHE A 94 14.20 1.26 0.47
#